data_cad7879343b42698a2b0931d5f37e599
#
_entry.id   cad7879343b42698a2b0931d5f37e599
#
_cell.length_a   1.000
_cell.length_b   1.000
_cell.length_c   1.000
_cell.angle_alpha   90.00
_cell.angle_beta   90.00
_cell.angle_gamma   90.00
#
_symmetry.space_group_name_H-M   'P 1'
#
loop_
_entity.id
_entity.type
_entity.pdbx_description
1 polymer ?
#
loop_
_entity_poly.entity_id
_entity_poly.type
_entity_poly.pdbx_seq_one_letter_code
_entity_poly.pdbx_strand_id
1 'polypeptide(L)'
;MREYRVIINRAARVDFLEIRTFLWGVLSFQSAEKYANAMRAEIKSISIFADCFQRSTSKQILSIHPQARRMVSHNKRWVYIFHIEDDFAIVDRILSAKNIKQ
;
A
#
# COMPACT_ATOMS: atom_id res chain seq x y z
N MET A 1 -16.29 -8.38 12.47
CA MET A 1 -15.38 -7.86 11.42
C MET A 1 -14.40 -8.96 11.05
N ARG A 2 -14.21 -9.20 9.77
CA ARG A 2 -13.33 -10.26 9.29
C ARG A 2 -11.89 -9.75 9.29
N GLU A 3 -10.96 -10.60 9.75
CA GLU A 3 -9.54 -10.32 9.66
C GLU A 3 -8.93 -11.08 8.49
N TYR A 4 -7.93 -10.47 7.86
CA TYR A 4 -7.20 -11.03 6.74
C TYR A 4 -5.73 -11.16 7.10
N ARG A 5 -5.06 -12.12 6.48
CA ARG A 5 -3.60 -12.18 6.51
C ARG A 5 -3.08 -11.28 5.41
N VAL A 6 -2.21 -10.34 5.76
CA VAL A 6 -1.65 -9.41 4.78
C VAL A 6 -0.40 -10.02 4.16
N ILE A 7 -0.40 -10.11 2.84
CA ILE A 7 0.74 -10.53 2.06
C ILE A 7 1.16 -9.37 1.18
N ILE A 8 2.45 -9.09 1.15
CA ILE A 8 3.02 -8.08 0.26
C ILE A 8 3.65 -8.83 -0.90
N ASN A 9 3.14 -8.65 -2.12
CA ASN A 9 3.70 -9.33 -3.26
C ASN A 9 5.04 -8.69 -3.66
N ARG A 10 5.74 -9.35 -4.59
CA ARG A 10 7.09 -8.94 -4.97
C ARG A 10 7.15 -7.50 -5.50
N ALA A 11 6.22 -7.10 -6.35
CA ALA A 11 6.22 -5.74 -6.91
C ALA A 11 6.04 -4.69 -5.82
N ALA A 12 5.16 -4.94 -4.85
CA ALA A 12 4.96 -4.03 -3.73
C ALA A 12 6.18 -3.97 -2.82
N ARG A 13 6.89 -5.08 -2.63
CA ARG A 13 8.14 -5.10 -1.87
C ARG A 13 9.21 -4.26 -2.53
N VAL A 14 9.34 -4.35 -3.85
CA VAL A 14 10.27 -3.52 -4.62
C VAL A 14 9.89 -2.05 -4.48
N ASP A 15 8.61 -1.73 -4.60
CA ASP A 15 8.12 -0.36 -4.40
C ASP A 15 8.53 0.17 -3.03
N PHE A 16 8.33 -0.62 -1.98
CA PHE A 16 8.66 -0.22 -0.62
C PHE A 16 10.16 0.04 -0.45
N LEU A 17 11.00 -0.84 -1.01
CA LEU A 17 12.45 -0.68 -0.93
C LEU A 17 12.93 0.57 -1.67
N GLU A 18 12.34 0.87 -2.80
CA GLU A 18 12.66 2.09 -3.55
C GLU A 18 12.28 3.35 -2.77
N ILE A 19 11.10 3.34 -2.13
CA ILE A 19 10.66 4.45 -1.28
C ILE A 19 11.63 4.63 -0.12
N ARG A 20 12.00 3.54 0.55
CA ARG A 20 12.92 3.58 1.68
C ARG A 20 14.29 4.12 1.28
N THR A 21 14.80 3.69 0.15
CA THR A 21 16.07 4.19 -0.39
C THR A 21 16.00 5.69 -0.68
N PHE A 22 14.90 6.14 -1.26
CA PHE A 22 14.67 7.56 -1.50
C PHE A 22 14.68 8.35 -0.19
N LEU A 23 13.98 7.84 0.83
CA LEU A 23 13.90 8.51 2.14
C LEU A 23 15.28 8.64 2.80
N TRP A 24 16.13 7.63 2.66
CA TRP A 24 17.49 7.69 3.18
C TRP A 24 18.34 8.80 2.52
N GLY A 25 17.99 9.14 1.29
CA GLY A 25 18.68 10.22 0.57
C GLY A 25 18.24 11.63 0.96
N VAL A 26 17.05 11.78 1.58
CA VAL A 26 16.45 13.09 1.87
C VAL A 26 16.21 13.34 3.35
N LEU A 27 16.25 12.31 4.19
CA LEU A 27 16.03 12.41 5.62
C LEU A 27 17.21 11.82 6.37
N SER A 28 17.30 12.12 7.69
CA SER A 28 18.22 11.40 8.56
C SER A 28 17.84 9.92 8.58
N PHE A 29 18.80 9.05 8.90
CA PHE A 29 18.54 7.63 9.00
C PHE A 29 17.38 7.33 9.97
N GLN A 30 17.40 7.97 11.14
CA GLN A 30 16.34 7.76 12.14
C GLN A 30 14.98 8.19 11.64
N SER A 31 14.89 9.35 10.99
CA SER A 31 13.62 9.85 10.44
C SER A 31 13.11 8.97 9.31
N ALA A 32 14.01 8.49 8.44
CA ALA A 32 13.65 7.60 7.35
C ALA A 32 13.11 6.27 7.87
N GLU A 33 13.74 5.70 8.89
CA GLU A 33 13.28 4.44 9.48
C GLU A 33 11.97 4.60 10.22
N LYS A 34 11.76 5.71 10.92
CA LYS A 34 10.49 6.03 11.55
C LYS A 34 9.36 6.12 10.51
N TYR A 35 9.65 6.77 9.39
CA TYR A 35 8.71 6.90 8.28
C TYR A 35 8.36 5.52 7.69
N ALA A 36 9.38 4.69 7.42
CA ALA A 36 9.18 3.36 6.88
C ALA A 36 8.37 2.48 7.84
N ASN A 37 8.63 2.58 9.14
CA ASN A 37 7.88 1.83 10.16
C ASN A 37 6.41 2.27 10.20
N ALA A 38 6.14 3.56 10.02
CA ALA A 38 4.76 4.06 9.96
C ALA A 38 4.04 3.47 8.74
N MET A 39 4.70 3.38 7.59
CA MET A 39 4.13 2.75 6.40
C MET A 39 3.85 1.26 6.64
N ARG A 40 4.76 0.55 7.29
CA ARG A 40 4.55 -0.87 7.63
C ARG A 40 3.33 -1.05 8.53
N ALA A 41 3.14 -0.15 9.49
CA ALA A 41 1.98 -0.21 10.37
C ALA A 41 0.68 0.04 9.59
N GLU A 42 0.68 0.95 8.64
CA GLU A 42 -0.46 1.18 7.77
C GLU A 42 -0.79 -0.07 6.93
N ILE A 43 0.22 -0.69 6.35
CA ILE A 43 0.03 -1.93 5.57
C ILE A 43 -0.55 -3.03 6.46
N LYS A 44 -0.04 -3.18 7.67
CA LYS A 44 -0.57 -4.15 8.63
C LYS A 44 -2.04 -3.90 8.98
N SER A 45 -2.46 -2.63 9.03
CA SER A 45 -3.83 -2.28 9.36
C SER A 45 -4.84 -2.79 8.33
N ILE A 46 -4.39 -3.13 7.13
CA ILE A 46 -5.25 -3.72 6.10
C ILE A 46 -5.85 -5.04 6.60
N SER A 47 -5.15 -5.76 7.48
CA SER A 47 -5.67 -7.01 8.06
C SER A 47 -7.04 -6.83 8.70
N ILE A 48 -7.28 -5.66 9.27
CA ILE A 48 -8.54 -5.35 9.99
C ILE A 48 -9.49 -4.54 9.11
N PHE A 49 -8.95 -3.61 8.32
CA PHE A 49 -9.76 -2.62 7.62
C PHE A 49 -10.00 -2.92 6.13
N ALA A 50 -9.52 -4.06 5.63
CA ALA A 50 -9.62 -4.36 4.19
C ALA A 50 -11.05 -4.23 3.65
N ASP A 51 -12.04 -4.71 4.41
CA ASP A 51 -13.44 -4.66 3.98
C ASP A 51 -14.04 -3.26 3.99
N CYS A 52 -13.35 -2.29 4.62
CA CYS A 52 -13.80 -0.90 4.64
C CYS A 52 -13.54 -0.18 3.31
N PHE A 53 -12.74 -0.77 2.44
CA PHE A 53 -12.38 -0.18 1.15
C PHE A 53 -13.12 -0.92 0.04
N GLN A 54 -13.77 -0.16 -0.84
CA GLN A 54 -14.48 -0.74 -1.97
C GLN A 54 -13.52 -0.97 -3.13
N ARG A 55 -13.93 -1.86 -4.05
CA ARG A 55 -13.22 -2.05 -5.30
C ARG A 55 -13.10 -0.72 -6.03
N SER A 56 -11.90 -0.43 -6.53
CA SER A 56 -11.64 0.81 -7.27
C SER A 56 -12.43 0.85 -8.57
N THR A 57 -12.77 2.07 -9.01
CA THR A 57 -13.34 2.31 -10.35
C THR A 57 -12.31 2.90 -11.30
N SER A 58 -11.09 3.18 -10.82
CA SER A 58 -10.01 3.72 -11.64
C SER A 58 -9.47 2.66 -12.59
N LYS A 59 -9.43 2.96 -13.88
CA LYS A 59 -8.88 2.05 -14.89
C LYS A 59 -7.40 1.77 -14.61
N GLN A 60 -6.66 2.77 -14.17
CA GLN A 60 -5.25 2.62 -13.85
C GLN A 60 -5.04 1.61 -12.73
N ILE A 61 -5.83 1.70 -11.66
CA ILE A 61 -5.73 0.79 -10.53
C ILE A 61 -6.21 -0.61 -10.92
N LEU A 62 -7.31 -0.71 -11.66
CA LEU A 62 -7.86 -1.99 -12.10
C LEU A 62 -6.96 -2.69 -13.12
N SER A 63 -6.05 -1.96 -13.78
CA SER A 63 -5.05 -2.60 -14.64
C SER A 63 -4.03 -3.41 -13.84
N ILE A 64 -3.86 -3.11 -12.56
CA ILE A 64 -2.97 -3.85 -11.67
C ILE A 64 -3.64 -5.15 -11.24
N HIS A 65 -4.91 -5.07 -10.85
CA HIS A 65 -5.72 -6.24 -10.52
C HIS A 65 -7.20 -5.89 -10.68
N PRO A 66 -8.03 -6.79 -11.26
CA PRO A 66 -9.45 -6.48 -11.53
C PRO A 66 -10.30 -6.27 -10.28
N GLN A 67 -9.85 -6.75 -9.12
CA GLN A 67 -10.53 -6.56 -7.84
C GLN A 67 -9.79 -5.59 -6.94
N ALA A 68 -8.92 -4.77 -7.49
CA ALA A 68 -8.06 -3.89 -6.70
C ALA A 68 -8.88 -2.86 -5.90
N ARG A 69 -8.43 -2.68 -4.66
CA ARG A 69 -8.88 -1.64 -3.73
C ARG A 69 -7.70 -0.76 -3.42
N ARG A 70 -7.96 0.45 -2.94
CA ARG A 70 -6.88 1.35 -2.57
C ARG A 70 -7.08 1.91 -1.17
N MET A 71 -5.97 2.03 -0.45
CA MET A 71 -5.91 2.73 0.82
C MET A 71 -4.86 3.83 0.69
N VAL A 72 -5.25 5.08 0.97
CA VAL A 72 -4.33 6.20 0.93
C VAL A 72 -3.58 6.28 2.26
N SER A 73 -2.27 6.52 2.21
CA SER A 73 -1.48 6.69 3.41
C SER A 73 -1.96 7.90 4.22
N HIS A 74 -1.66 7.90 5.52
CA HIS A 74 -2.08 8.99 6.42
C HIS A 74 -1.57 10.36 5.93
N ASN A 75 -0.33 10.41 5.44
CA ASN A 75 0.25 11.65 4.89
C ASN A 75 -0.20 11.98 3.47
N LYS A 76 -1.02 11.12 2.86
CA LYS A 76 -1.59 11.27 1.52
C LYS A 76 -0.57 11.24 0.38
N ARG A 77 0.65 10.79 0.64
CA ARG A 77 1.70 10.69 -0.39
C ARG A 77 1.70 9.37 -1.13
N TRP A 78 1.22 8.31 -0.50
CA TRP A 78 1.29 6.96 -1.04
C TRP A 78 -0.08 6.34 -1.12
N VAL A 79 -0.25 5.44 -2.05
CA VAL A 79 -1.46 4.64 -2.20
C VAL A 79 -1.06 3.18 -2.20
N TYR A 80 -1.62 2.44 -1.25
CA TYR A 80 -1.45 0.99 -1.16
C TYR A 80 -2.56 0.34 -1.97
N ILE A 81 -2.18 -0.38 -3.01
CA ILE A 81 -3.15 -1.07 -3.87
C ILE A 81 -3.14 -2.54 -3.49
N PHE A 82 -4.31 -3.03 -3.12
CA PHE A 82 -4.45 -4.40 -2.65
C PHE A 82 -5.74 -5.01 -3.17
N HIS A 83 -5.81 -6.34 -3.13
CA HIS A 83 -7.04 -7.07 -3.40
C HIS A 83 -7.22 -8.14 -2.34
N ILE A 84 -8.46 -8.61 -2.20
CA ILE A 84 -8.78 -9.69 -1.27
C ILE A 84 -8.94 -10.97 -2.07
N GLU A 85 -8.27 -12.03 -1.59
CA GLU A 85 -8.36 -13.35 -2.17
C GLU A 85 -8.45 -14.35 -1.02
N ASP A 86 -9.61 -14.97 -0.85
CA ASP A 86 -9.91 -15.87 0.27
C ASP A 86 -9.66 -15.16 1.61
N ASP A 87 -8.76 -15.67 2.44
CA ASP A 87 -8.44 -15.09 3.75
C ASP A 87 -7.26 -14.13 3.69
N PHE A 88 -6.82 -13.75 2.48
CA PHE A 88 -5.65 -12.92 2.30
C PHE A 88 -6.02 -11.55 1.75
N ALA A 89 -5.34 -10.54 2.26
CA ALA A 89 -5.28 -9.22 1.65
C ALA A 89 -3.88 -9.09 1.03
N ILE A 90 -3.82 -9.04 -0.29
CA ILE A 90 -2.57 -9.06 -1.04
C ILE A 90 -2.27 -7.65 -1.52
N VAL A 91 -1.18 -7.07 -1.02
CA VAL A 91 -0.73 -5.75 -1.46
C VAL A 91 0.01 -5.91 -2.77
N ASP A 92 -0.56 -5.37 -3.84
CA ASP A 92 -0.03 -5.53 -5.20
C ASP A 92 1.01 -4.48 -5.54
N ARG A 93 0.77 -3.23 -5.17
CA ARG A 93 1.66 -2.12 -5.46
C ARG A 93 1.57 -1.03 -4.38
N ILE A 94 2.63 -0.26 -4.26
CA ILE A 94 2.65 0.99 -3.48
C ILE A 94 3.05 2.08 -4.46
N LEU A 95 2.14 3.00 -4.74
CA LEU A 95 2.34 4.02 -5.75
C LEU A 95 2.30 5.41 -5.14
N SER A 96 2.98 6.35 -5.78
CA SER A 96 2.85 7.76 -5.42
C SER A 96 1.45 8.24 -5.76
N ALA A 97 0.81 8.93 -4.81
CA ALA A 97 -0.53 9.49 -5.03
C ALA A 97 -0.57 10.48 -6.20
N LYS A 98 0.56 11.13 -6.51
CA LYS A 98 0.66 12.05 -7.65
C LYS A 98 0.45 11.36 -8.99
N ASN A 99 0.78 10.08 -9.07
CA ASN A 99 0.78 9.35 -10.33
C ASN A 99 -0.52 8.60 -10.57
N ILE A 100 -1.47 8.69 -9.64
CA ILE A 100 -2.75 8.01 -9.78
C ILE A 100 -3.79 9.00 -10.26
N LYS A 101 -4.34 8.69 -11.44
CA LYS A 101 -5.46 9.44 -12.02
C LYS A 101 -6.75 8.70 -11.69
N GLN A 102 -7.76 9.46 -11.36
CA GLN A 102 -9.08 8.90 -11.09
C GLN A 102 -9.93 8.90 -12.34
#